data_5885bdfb95c5267139ae82b2229253e5
#
_entry.id   5885bdfb95c5267139ae82b2229253e5
#
_cell.length_a   1.000
_cell.length_b   1.000
_cell.length_c   1.000
_cell.angle_alpha   90.00
_cell.angle_beta   90.00
_cell.angle_gamma   90.00
#
_symmetry.space_group_name_H-M   'P 1'
#
loop_
_entity.id
_entity.type
_entity.pdbx_description
1 polymer ?
#
loop_
_entity_poly.entity_id
_entity_poly.type
_entity_poly.pdbx_seq_one_letter_code
_entity_poly.pdbx_strand_id
1 'polypeptide(L)'
;MGDAGAPEAPDRKETLMKQPVTELDTRFSDQDAVATDWEETRRAIDDAALFWISTVRADGRPHVTPLVAVWLDDVIYFATGPGEQKAVNLRTNRNVILTTGCSDWERGLDVVVEGEAVRVMDESILERLAETWATKWDGRWHYEVLHDRGFRHEGGSGAVIVFAVKPAKVLAFAKGTFGQTRHRFSVPARCT
;
A
#
# COMPACT_ATOMS: atom_id res chain seq x y z
N MET A 1 7.30 51.58 17.05
CA MET A 1 8.06 50.33 16.91
C MET A 1 7.04 49.22 17.03
N GLY A 2 6.56 48.73 15.91
CA GLY A 2 5.53 47.67 15.84
C GLY A 2 6.24 46.35 15.60
N ASP A 3 6.04 45.43 16.51
CA ASP A 3 6.46 44.06 16.42
C ASP A 3 5.59 43.35 15.38
N ALA A 4 6.19 42.97 14.24
CA ALA A 4 5.52 42.22 13.22
C ALA A 4 5.62 40.72 13.59
N GLY A 5 4.54 40.18 14.17
CA GLY A 5 4.40 38.76 14.40
C GLY A 5 4.60 37.94 13.12
N ALA A 6 5.50 36.99 13.18
CA ALA A 6 5.72 36.01 12.13
C ALA A 6 4.44 35.21 11.88
N PRO A 7 4.11 34.82 10.65
CA PRO A 7 2.94 34.01 10.37
C PRO A 7 3.13 32.62 10.97
N GLU A 8 2.18 32.23 11.82
CA GLU A 8 2.06 30.91 12.41
C GLU A 8 1.90 29.86 11.31
N ALA A 9 2.77 28.85 11.30
CA ALA A 9 2.72 27.76 10.35
C ALA A 9 1.39 27.01 10.48
N PRO A 10 0.75 26.57 9.38
CA PRO A 10 -0.52 25.87 9.45
C PRO A 10 -0.38 24.57 10.26
N ASP A 11 -1.23 24.43 11.26
CA ASP A 11 -1.40 23.28 12.12
C ASP A 11 -1.57 22.01 11.26
N ARG A 12 -0.54 21.15 11.22
CA ARG A 12 -0.59 19.84 10.57
C ARG A 12 -1.52 18.94 11.39
N LYS A 13 -2.81 19.06 11.16
CA LYS A 13 -3.75 18.01 11.54
C LYS A 13 -3.42 16.80 10.67
N GLU A 14 -2.63 15.89 11.21
CA GLU A 14 -2.52 14.51 10.74
C GLU A 14 -3.96 13.99 10.57
N THR A 15 -4.38 13.86 9.33
CA THR A 15 -5.64 13.19 9.01
C THR A 15 -5.39 11.69 9.10
N LEU A 16 -5.23 11.19 10.34
CA LEU A 16 -5.24 9.76 10.61
C LEU A 16 -6.50 9.19 9.98
N MET A 17 -6.35 8.14 9.18
CA MET A 17 -7.51 7.43 8.66
C MET A 17 -8.37 6.98 9.83
N LYS A 18 -9.68 7.20 9.72
CA LYS A 18 -10.62 6.62 10.67
C LYS A 18 -10.41 5.11 10.68
N GLN A 19 -10.36 4.51 11.87
CA GLN A 19 -10.29 3.07 12.02
C GLN A 19 -11.30 2.39 11.10
N PRO A 20 -10.93 1.33 10.38
CA PRO A 20 -11.86 0.63 9.51
C PRO A 20 -12.96 -0.07 10.31
N VAL A 21 -14.09 -0.29 9.69
CA VAL A 21 -15.09 -1.22 10.21
C VAL A 21 -14.57 -2.64 10.00
N THR A 22 -14.34 -3.35 11.10
CA THR A 22 -13.81 -4.72 11.12
C THR A 22 -14.93 -5.72 11.38
N GLU A 23 -15.06 -6.73 10.52
CA GLU A 23 -16.10 -7.76 10.59
C GLU A 23 -15.52 -9.15 10.29
N LEU A 24 -15.83 -10.14 11.13
CA LEU A 24 -15.60 -11.55 10.82
C LEU A 24 -16.65 -12.02 9.81
N ASP A 25 -16.24 -12.64 8.72
CA ASP A 25 -17.17 -13.31 7.81
C ASP A 25 -17.46 -14.73 8.31
N THR A 26 -18.50 -14.87 9.13
CA THR A 26 -18.89 -16.13 9.76
C THR A 26 -19.31 -17.23 8.78
N ARG A 27 -19.57 -16.87 7.51
CA ARG A 27 -19.92 -17.86 6.47
C ARG A 27 -18.70 -18.70 6.03
N PHE A 28 -17.50 -18.14 6.20
CA PHE A 28 -16.23 -18.72 5.75
C PHE A 28 -15.20 -18.81 6.87
N SER A 29 -15.64 -18.81 8.12
CA SER A 29 -14.77 -18.91 9.30
C SER A 29 -15.18 -20.09 10.15
N ASP A 30 -14.21 -20.65 10.89
CA ASP A 30 -14.48 -21.67 11.90
C ASP A 30 -15.41 -21.11 12.98
N GLN A 31 -16.11 -22.00 13.68
CA GLN A 31 -17.10 -21.62 14.69
C GLN A 31 -16.50 -20.80 15.84
N ASP A 32 -15.25 -21.11 16.22
CA ASP A 32 -14.53 -20.46 17.31
C ASP A 32 -13.60 -19.33 16.83
N ALA A 33 -13.67 -18.98 15.53
CA ALA A 33 -12.84 -17.92 14.98
C ALA A 33 -13.24 -16.55 15.54
N VAL A 34 -12.24 -15.72 15.77
CA VAL A 34 -12.41 -14.31 16.12
C VAL A 34 -11.88 -13.42 14.99
N ALA A 35 -12.46 -12.23 14.84
CA ALA A 35 -11.97 -11.29 13.85
C ALA A 35 -10.52 -10.87 14.18
N THR A 36 -9.63 -10.94 13.21
CA THR A 36 -8.29 -10.33 13.30
C THR A 36 -8.45 -8.82 13.44
N ASP A 37 -7.82 -8.20 14.43
CA ASP A 37 -7.92 -6.76 14.59
C ASP A 37 -7.15 -6.00 13.49
N TRP A 38 -7.48 -4.72 13.32
CA TRP A 38 -6.86 -3.92 12.28
C TRP A 38 -5.36 -3.70 12.54
N GLU A 39 -4.97 -3.54 13.79
CA GLU A 39 -3.57 -3.28 14.14
C GLU A 39 -2.67 -4.48 13.85
N GLU A 40 -3.16 -5.71 14.07
CA GLU A 40 -2.45 -6.93 13.68
C GLU A 40 -2.34 -7.03 12.16
N THR A 41 -3.45 -6.78 11.44
CA THR A 41 -3.47 -6.78 9.98
C THR A 41 -2.54 -5.71 9.41
N ARG A 42 -2.53 -4.50 9.96
CA ARG A 42 -1.66 -3.41 9.56
C ARG A 42 -0.19 -3.76 9.76
N ARG A 43 0.16 -4.35 10.89
CA ARG A 43 1.54 -4.84 11.15
C ARG A 43 1.96 -5.88 10.12
N ALA A 44 1.10 -6.85 9.79
CA ALA A 44 1.41 -7.84 8.77
C ALA A 44 1.66 -7.21 7.38
N ILE A 45 0.97 -6.10 7.04
CA ILE A 45 1.23 -5.33 5.83
C ILE A 45 2.58 -4.60 5.92
N ASP A 46 2.84 -3.93 7.04
CA ASP A 46 4.04 -3.10 7.23
C ASP A 46 5.31 -3.96 7.26
N ASP A 47 5.28 -5.09 7.96
CA ASP A 47 6.40 -6.02 8.10
C ASP A 47 6.65 -6.85 6.82
N ALA A 48 5.71 -6.88 5.89
CA ALA A 48 5.82 -7.71 4.69
C ALA A 48 7.03 -7.33 3.83
N ALA A 49 7.92 -8.28 3.61
CA ALA A 49 9.10 -8.09 2.74
C ALA A 49 8.74 -8.17 1.24
N LEU A 50 7.65 -8.84 0.90
CA LEU A 50 7.22 -9.07 -0.48
C LEU A 50 5.70 -9.00 -0.58
N PHE A 51 5.24 -8.42 -1.69
CA PHE A 51 3.86 -8.45 -2.12
C PHE A 51 3.72 -9.06 -3.51
N TRP A 52 2.57 -9.63 -3.79
CA TRP A 52 2.12 -9.96 -5.12
C TRP A 52 1.08 -8.93 -5.56
N ILE A 53 1.37 -8.17 -6.61
CA ILE A 53 0.40 -7.24 -7.18
C ILE A 53 -0.34 -7.88 -8.33
N SER A 54 -1.66 -7.83 -8.26
CA SER A 54 -2.57 -8.24 -9.33
C SER A 54 -3.08 -6.99 -10.06
N THR A 55 -2.95 -6.99 -11.38
CA THR A 55 -3.45 -5.97 -12.29
C THR A 55 -4.22 -6.63 -13.44
N VAL A 56 -4.97 -5.88 -14.23
CA VAL A 56 -5.78 -6.41 -15.32
C VAL A 56 -5.27 -5.85 -16.66
N ARG A 57 -4.99 -6.74 -17.61
CA ARG A 57 -4.60 -6.36 -18.97
C ARG A 57 -5.78 -5.76 -19.72
N ALA A 58 -5.52 -5.04 -20.82
CA ALA A 58 -6.56 -4.43 -21.67
C ALA A 58 -7.55 -5.46 -22.23
N ASP A 59 -7.13 -6.71 -22.41
CA ASP A 59 -7.98 -7.82 -22.86
C ASP A 59 -8.72 -8.55 -21.73
N GLY A 60 -8.66 -8.02 -20.50
CA GLY A 60 -9.33 -8.58 -19.33
C GLY A 60 -8.55 -9.68 -18.60
N ARG A 61 -7.44 -10.19 -19.14
CA ARG A 61 -6.65 -11.22 -18.46
C ARG A 61 -5.96 -10.64 -17.21
N PRO A 62 -6.00 -11.37 -16.07
CA PRO A 62 -5.24 -10.98 -14.89
C PRO A 62 -3.72 -11.08 -15.15
N HIS A 63 -2.98 -10.24 -14.46
CA HIS A 63 -1.51 -10.23 -14.49
C HIS A 63 -1.00 -10.05 -13.07
N VAL A 64 -0.16 -10.97 -12.61
CA VAL A 64 0.38 -10.99 -11.25
C VAL A 64 1.90 -10.98 -11.32
N THR A 65 2.53 -10.16 -10.48
CA THR A 65 3.99 -10.13 -10.30
C THR A 65 4.36 -9.86 -8.84
N PRO A 66 5.48 -10.40 -8.36
CA PRO A 66 6.02 -10.01 -7.06
C PRO A 66 6.61 -8.59 -7.14
N LEU A 67 6.57 -7.88 -6.03
CA LEU A 67 7.24 -6.60 -5.86
C LEU A 67 7.51 -6.28 -4.38
N VAL A 68 8.44 -5.37 -4.13
CA VAL A 68 8.64 -4.76 -2.82
C VAL A 68 7.75 -3.52 -2.70
N ALA A 69 7.15 -3.34 -1.52
CA ALA A 69 6.30 -2.18 -1.22
C ALA A 69 6.53 -1.71 0.21
N VAL A 70 6.25 -0.46 0.47
CA VAL A 70 6.31 0.14 1.80
C VAL A 70 4.95 0.63 2.24
N TRP A 71 4.71 0.59 3.56
CA TRP A 71 3.57 1.18 4.21
C TRP A 71 3.99 2.52 4.81
N LEU A 72 3.29 3.59 4.49
CA LEU A 72 3.53 4.91 5.05
C LEU A 72 2.21 5.69 5.08
N ASP A 73 1.86 6.29 6.22
CA ASP A 73 0.66 7.13 6.40
C ASP A 73 -0.63 6.43 5.90
N ASP A 74 -0.83 5.18 6.29
CA ASP A 74 -1.99 4.34 5.90
C ASP A 74 -2.15 4.09 4.39
N VAL A 75 -1.06 4.14 3.65
CA VAL A 75 -1.01 3.90 2.20
C VAL A 75 0.11 2.92 1.88
N ILE A 76 -0.13 2.00 0.94
CA ILE A 76 0.92 1.14 0.36
C ILE A 76 1.50 1.85 -0.85
N TYR A 77 2.84 1.90 -0.91
CA TYR A 77 3.55 2.47 -2.06
C TYR A 77 4.43 1.42 -2.71
N PHE A 78 4.44 1.43 -4.03
CA PHE A 78 5.34 0.59 -4.83
C PHE A 78 5.93 1.35 -6.01
N ALA A 79 7.09 0.91 -6.46
CA ALA A 79 7.78 1.47 -7.61
C ALA A 79 7.85 0.44 -8.75
N THR A 80 7.81 0.89 -10.00
CA THR A 80 7.87 0.04 -11.19
C THR A 80 8.42 0.79 -12.39
N GLY A 81 9.09 0.09 -13.29
CA GLY A 81 9.51 0.65 -14.58
C GLY A 81 8.29 1.04 -15.44
N PRO A 82 8.33 2.18 -16.16
CA PRO A 82 7.19 2.67 -16.94
C PRO A 82 6.78 1.76 -18.11
N GLY A 83 7.69 0.87 -18.55
CA GLY A 83 7.46 -0.13 -19.60
C GLY A 83 7.04 -1.51 -19.07
N GLU A 84 7.04 -1.74 -17.76
CA GLU A 84 6.62 -3.01 -17.20
C GLU A 84 5.11 -3.23 -17.37
N GLN A 85 4.70 -4.50 -17.55
CA GLN A 85 3.30 -4.83 -17.87
C GLN A 85 2.31 -4.28 -16.84
N LYS A 86 2.63 -4.29 -15.54
CA LYS A 86 1.76 -3.71 -14.51
C LYS A 86 1.58 -2.20 -14.69
N ALA A 87 2.65 -1.46 -15.03
CA ALA A 87 2.56 -0.04 -15.31
C ALA A 87 1.74 0.26 -16.58
N VAL A 88 1.86 -0.57 -17.61
CA VAL A 88 1.04 -0.49 -18.83
C VAL A 88 -0.44 -0.73 -18.50
N ASN A 89 -0.75 -1.75 -17.70
CA ASN A 89 -2.12 -2.06 -17.29
C ASN A 89 -2.77 -0.90 -16.51
N LEU A 90 -2.01 -0.24 -15.63
CA LEU A 90 -2.50 0.87 -14.79
C LEU A 90 -2.85 2.14 -15.56
N ARG A 91 -2.47 2.25 -16.83
CA ARG A 91 -2.89 3.38 -17.68
C ARG A 91 -4.38 3.35 -17.99
N THR A 92 -4.98 2.15 -18.04
CA THR A 92 -6.38 1.93 -18.41
C THR A 92 -7.23 1.43 -17.25
N ASN A 93 -6.67 0.63 -16.36
CA ASN A 93 -7.37 0.11 -15.17
C ASN A 93 -6.48 0.27 -13.95
N ARG A 94 -6.88 1.14 -13.04
CA ARG A 94 -6.14 1.46 -11.81
C ARG A 94 -6.47 0.55 -10.64
N ASN A 95 -7.51 -0.29 -10.77
CA ASN A 95 -7.86 -1.24 -9.70
C ASN A 95 -6.76 -2.28 -9.55
N VAL A 96 -6.31 -2.48 -8.32
CA VAL A 96 -5.26 -3.43 -7.98
C VAL A 96 -5.61 -4.21 -6.73
N ILE A 97 -4.98 -5.37 -6.62
CA ILE A 97 -4.90 -6.13 -5.39
C ILE A 97 -3.42 -6.31 -5.05
N LEU A 98 -3.04 -6.02 -3.80
CA LEU A 98 -1.76 -6.41 -3.25
C LEU A 98 -2.00 -7.51 -2.22
N THR A 99 -1.27 -8.61 -2.36
CA THR A 99 -1.39 -9.76 -1.47
C THR A 99 -0.04 -10.03 -0.82
N THR A 100 -0.05 -10.30 0.48
CA THR A 100 1.11 -10.79 1.23
C THR A 100 0.67 -11.88 2.17
N GLY A 101 1.61 -12.66 2.69
CA GLY A 101 1.34 -13.75 3.61
C GLY A 101 2.49 -14.75 3.62
N CYS A 102 2.26 -15.92 4.20
CA CYS A 102 3.24 -17.00 4.27
C CYS A 102 2.68 -18.29 3.65
N SER A 103 3.59 -19.16 3.18
CA SER A 103 3.23 -20.46 2.56
C SER A 103 2.93 -21.57 3.59
N ASP A 104 2.84 -21.23 4.89
CA ASP A 104 2.41 -22.16 5.92
C ASP A 104 0.87 -22.25 5.90
N TRP A 105 0.31 -23.43 6.00
CA TRP A 105 -1.13 -23.65 6.01
C TRP A 105 -1.75 -23.49 7.41
N GLU A 106 -0.99 -23.85 8.44
CA GLU A 106 -1.52 -23.96 9.81
C GLU A 106 -1.29 -22.68 10.64
N ARG A 107 -0.37 -21.79 10.20
CA ARG A 107 0.03 -20.61 10.98
C ARG A 107 0.25 -19.40 10.10
N GLY A 108 -0.06 -18.23 10.64
CA GLY A 108 0.19 -16.95 10.02
C GLY A 108 -1.09 -16.26 9.55
N LEU A 109 -0.90 -15.18 8.83
CA LEU A 109 -1.96 -14.31 8.32
C LEU A 109 -1.68 -14.03 6.84
N ASP A 110 -2.63 -14.37 5.97
CA ASP A 110 -2.61 -13.90 4.60
C ASP A 110 -3.47 -12.65 4.48
N VAL A 111 -2.95 -11.64 3.80
CA VAL A 111 -3.60 -10.34 3.67
C VAL A 111 -3.79 -9.98 2.21
N VAL A 112 -4.99 -9.51 1.87
CA VAL A 112 -5.37 -9.03 0.55
C VAL A 112 -5.84 -7.60 0.67
N VAL A 113 -5.15 -6.67 0.02
CA VAL A 113 -5.45 -5.24 0.02
C VAL A 113 -6.02 -4.85 -1.35
N GLU A 114 -7.26 -4.37 -1.37
CA GLU A 114 -7.91 -3.84 -2.57
C GLU A 114 -7.87 -2.31 -2.56
N GLY A 115 -7.52 -1.72 -3.72
CA GLY A 115 -7.49 -0.26 -3.87
C GLY A 115 -7.23 0.19 -5.31
N GLU A 116 -7.12 1.50 -5.50
CA GLU A 116 -6.74 2.10 -6.77
C GLU A 116 -5.28 2.58 -6.70
N ALA A 117 -4.48 2.23 -7.70
CA ALA A 117 -3.12 2.72 -7.84
C ALA A 117 -3.12 4.14 -8.44
N VAL A 118 -2.63 5.11 -7.70
CA VAL A 118 -2.52 6.51 -8.12
C VAL A 118 -1.05 6.90 -8.18
N ARG A 119 -0.63 7.52 -9.28
CA ARG A 119 0.76 7.95 -9.44
C ARG A 119 1.11 9.04 -8.43
N VAL A 120 2.27 8.90 -7.78
CA VAL A 120 2.84 9.89 -6.87
C VAL A 120 3.72 10.84 -7.66
N MET A 121 3.47 12.16 -7.52
CA MET A 121 4.22 13.23 -8.16
C MET A 121 4.76 14.23 -7.14
N ASP A 122 4.30 14.19 -5.90
CA ASP A 122 4.71 15.06 -4.80
C ASP A 122 6.13 14.71 -4.35
N GLU A 123 7.05 15.67 -4.48
CA GLU A 123 8.47 15.49 -4.19
C GLU A 123 8.70 15.20 -2.69
N SER A 124 7.97 15.86 -1.81
CA SER A 124 8.11 15.65 -0.37
C SER A 124 7.69 14.25 0.06
N ILE A 125 6.69 13.68 -0.61
CA ILE A 125 6.28 12.29 -0.41
C ILE A 125 7.35 11.35 -0.98
N LEU A 126 7.89 11.63 -2.16
CA LEU A 126 8.93 10.82 -2.79
C LEU A 126 10.20 10.77 -1.92
N GLU A 127 10.64 11.88 -1.34
CA GLU A 127 11.78 11.92 -0.43
C GLU A 127 11.57 11.03 0.80
N ARG A 128 10.43 11.15 1.47
CA ARG A 128 10.07 10.29 2.62
C ARG A 128 10.01 8.81 2.24
N LEU A 129 9.49 8.51 1.06
CA LEU A 129 9.44 7.16 0.56
C LEU A 129 10.84 6.59 0.27
N ALA A 130 11.76 7.36 -0.31
CA ALA A 130 13.14 6.94 -0.54
C ALA A 130 13.82 6.53 0.79
N GLU A 131 13.65 7.33 1.86
CA GLU A 131 14.13 7.01 3.20
C GLU A 131 13.47 5.74 3.77
N THR A 132 12.15 5.58 3.57
CA THR A 132 11.41 4.41 4.05
C THR A 132 11.90 3.12 3.37
N TRP A 133 12.14 3.15 2.05
CA TRP A 133 12.71 2.01 1.32
C TRP A 133 14.12 1.67 1.79
N ALA A 134 14.99 2.66 1.95
CA ALA A 134 16.35 2.45 2.44
C ALA A 134 16.36 1.81 3.83
N THR A 135 15.49 2.27 4.73
CA THR A 135 15.40 1.77 6.10
C THR A 135 14.86 0.34 6.15
N LYS A 136 13.80 0.04 5.43
CA LYS A 136 13.09 -1.26 5.50
C LYS A 136 13.97 -2.44 5.06
N TRP A 137 14.92 -2.24 4.15
CA TRP A 137 15.79 -3.31 3.61
C TRP A 137 17.28 -3.07 3.85
N ASP A 138 17.66 -2.43 4.96
CA ASP A 138 19.07 -2.20 5.35
C ASP A 138 19.90 -1.58 4.21
N GLY A 139 19.33 -0.61 3.51
CA GLY A 139 20.00 0.09 2.45
C GLY A 139 20.13 -0.68 1.12
N ARG A 140 19.49 -1.84 0.96
CA ARG A 140 19.52 -2.58 -0.34
C ARG A 140 18.71 -1.89 -1.43
N TRP A 141 17.75 -1.04 -1.06
CA TRP A 141 16.89 -0.31 -1.99
C TRP A 141 17.12 1.19 -1.81
N HIS A 142 18.14 1.70 -2.49
CA HIS A 142 18.42 3.12 -2.55
C HIS A 142 17.81 3.73 -3.80
N TYR A 143 17.02 4.76 -3.59
CA TYR A 143 16.38 5.53 -4.64
C TYR A 143 16.84 6.99 -4.59
N GLU A 144 17.27 7.51 -5.73
CA GLU A 144 17.41 8.93 -5.98
C GLU A 144 16.07 9.49 -6.46
N VAL A 145 15.61 10.58 -5.84
CA VAL A 145 14.38 11.25 -6.26
C VAL A 145 14.66 12.02 -7.56
N LEU A 146 13.84 11.78 -8.57
CA LEU A 146 13.86 12.49 -9.83
C LEU A 146 12.68 13.47 -9.85
N HIS A 147 12.96 14.78 -9.98
CA HIS A 147 11.94 15.79 -10.11
C HIS A 147 10.92 15.43 -11.20
N ASP A 148 9.64 15.42 -10.87
CA ASP A 148 8.49 15.09 -11.72
C ASP A 148 8.44 13.69 -12.33
N ARG A 149 9.38 12.78 -11.97
CA ARG A 149 9.47 11.47 -12.63
C ARG A 149 9.34 10.26 -11.73
N GLY A 150 9.54 10.43 -10.44
CA GLY A 150 9.58 9.34 -9.46
C GLY A 150 11.01 9.05 -8.99
N PHE A 151 11.48 7.82 -9.16
CA PHE A 151 12.79 7.40 -8.65
C PHE A 151 13.75 6.94 -9.76
N ARG A 152 15.03 6.95 -9.43
CA ARG A 152 16.06 6.17 -10.08
C ARG A 152 16.73 5.29 -9.04
N HIS A 153 16.87 3.99 -9.33
CA HIS A 153 17.62 3.09 -8.47
C HIS A 153 19.11 3.46 -8.54
N GLU A 154 19.78 3.55 -7.41
CA GLU A 154 21.21 3.82 -7.37
C GLU A 154 21.97 2.74 -8.16
N GLY A 155 22.81 3.18 -9.12
CA GLY A 155 23.49 2.28 -10.07
C GLY A 155 22.63 1.74 -11.22
N GLY A 156 21.34 2.06 -11.28
CA GLY A 156 20.43 1.71 -12.37
C GLY A 156 20.33 2.80 -13.44
N SER A 157 20.09 2.41 -14.70
CA SER A 157 19.98 3.35 -15.83
C SER A 157 18.56 3.85 -16.09
N GLY A 158 17.54 3.30 -15.44
CA GLY A 158 16.12 3.57 -15.73
C GLY A 158 15.39 4.32 -14.62
N ALA A 159 14.53 5.29 -15.01
CA ALA A 159 13.59 5.87 -14.08
C ALA A 159 12.46 4.88 -13.77
N VAL A 160 12.02 4.83 -12.51
CA VAL A 160 10.84 4.10 -12.07
C VAL A 160 9.77 5.08 -11.60
N ILE A 161 8.53 4.73 -11.81
CA ILE A 161 7.37 5.50 -11.39
C ILE A 161 6.81 4.92 -10.10
N VAL A 162 6.37 5.79 -9.19
CA VAL A 162 5.84 5.42 -7.89
C VAL A 162 4.33 5.51 -7.91
N PHE A 163 3.68 4.52 -7.31
CA PHE A 163 2.24 4.49 -7.12
C PHE A 163 1.89 4.37 -5.65
N ALA A 164 0.83 5.07 -5.25
CA ALA A 164 0.15 4.98 -3.97
C ALA A 164 -1.10 4.14 -4.12
N VAL A 165 -1.34 3.23 -3.19
CA VAL A 165 -2.57 2.44 -3.08
C VAL A 165 -3.16 2.64 -1.70
N LYS A 166 -4.17 3.51 -1.62
CA LYS A 166 -4.94 3.67 -0.39
C LYS A 166 -5.92 2.51 -0.28
N PRO A 167 -5.91 1.75 0.82
CA PRO A 167 -6.84 0.64 0.99
C PRO A 167 -8.30 1.09 0.95
N ALA A 168 -9.09 0.46 0.09
CA ALA A 168 -10.55 0.58 0.07
C ALA A 168 -11.17 -0.54 0.92
N LYS A 169 -10.59 -1.73 0.83
CA LYS A 169 -10.95 -2.91 1.59
C LYS A 169 -9.71 -3.77 1.83
N VAL A 170 -9.63 -4.36 3.03
CA VAL A 170 -8.60 -5.33 3.34
C VAL A 170 -9.28 -6.61 3.84
N LEU A 171 -8.83 -7.76 3.32
CA LEU A 171 -9.20 -9.07 3.83
C LEU A 171 -7.99 -9.65 4.55
N ALA A 172 -8.24 -10.22 5.72
CA ALA A 172 -7.26 -10.93 6.52
C ALA A 172 -7.74 -12.36 6.76
N PHE A 173 -6.89 -13.33 6.42
CA PHE A 173 -7.17 -14.75 6.53
C PHE A 173 -6.25 -15.34 7.58
N ALA A 174 -6.76 -15.48 8.80
CA ALA A 174 -6.05 -16.14 9.89
C ALA A 174 -6.01 -17.66 9.65
N LYS A 175 -4.86 -18.25 9.93
CA LYS A 175 -4.61 -19.70 9.80
C LYS A 175 -4.63 -20.38 11.16
N GLY A 176 -4.73 -21.71 11.17
CA GLY A 176 -4.98 -22.50 12.38
C GLY A 176 -6.46 -22.59 12.65
N THR A 177 -7.01 -21.84 13.60
CA THR A 177 -8.46 -21.58 13.66
C THR A 177 -8.75 -20.58 12.53
N PHE A 178 -9.30 -21.11 11.43
CA PHE A 178 -9.44 -20.34 10.21
C PHE A 178 -10.47 -19.22 10.38
N GLY A 179 -10.05 -17.96 10.15
CA GLY A 179 -10.91 -16.79 10.22
C GLY A 179 -10.73 -15.87 9.03
N GLN A 180 -11.81 -15.54 8.35
CA GLN A 180 -11.83 -14.52 7.30
C GLN A 180 -12.38 -13.22 7.86
N THR A 181 -11.50 -12.24 8.02
CA THR A 181 -11.85 -10.89 8.50
C THR A 181 -11.85 -9.90 7.34
N ARG A 182 -12.78 -8.95 7.40
CA ARG A 182 -12.89 -7.84 6.45
C ARG A 182 -12.77 -6.52 7.18
N HIS A 183 -11.86 -5.67 6.71
CA HIS A 183 -11.71 -4.28 7.12
C HIS A 183 -12.18 -3.37 6.00
N ARG A 184 -13.16 -2.52 6.26
CA ARG A 184 -13.70 -1.55 5.30
C ARG A 184 -13.36 -0.13 5.72
N PHE A 185 -12.80 0.63 4.80
CA PHE A 185 -12.44 2.02 5.00
C PHE A 185 -13.53 2.92 4.44
N SER A 186 -13.85 3.97 5.17
CA SER A 186 -14.75 5.01 4.67
C SER A 186 -14.06 5.74 3.52
N VAL A 187 -14.51 5.54 2.29
CA VAL A 187 -14.08 6.34 1.15
C VAL A 187 -14.75 7.71 1.31
N PRO A 188 -14.01 8.84 1.33
CA PRO A 188 -14.63 10.14 1.25
C PRO A 188 -15.49 10.21 -0.01
N ALA A 189 -16.72 10.68 0.12
CA ALA A 189 -17.60 10.89 -1.03
C ALA A 189 -16.85 11.71 -2.08
N ARG A 190 -16.76 11.19 -3.32
CA ARG A 190 -16.22 11.99 -4.44
C ARG A 190 -17.13 13.20 -4.56
N CYS A 191 -16.61 14.41 -4.37
CA CYS A 191 -17.31 15.61 -4.80
C CYS A 191 -17.48 15.50 -6.33
N THR A 192 -18.72 15.35 -6.76
CA THR A 192 -19.14 15.42 -8.17
C THR A 192 -19.06 16.86 -8.66
#